data_40d6abb9356ffcdfd8faa4658c216b94
#
_entry.id   40d6abb9356ffcdfd8faa4658c216b94
#
_cell.length_a   1.000
_cell.length_b   1.000
_cell.length_c   1.000
_cell.angle_alpha   90.00
_cell.angle_beta   90.00
_cell.angle_gamma   90.00
#
_symmetry.space_group_name_H-M   'P 1'
#
loop_
_entity.id
_entity.type
_entity.pdbx_description
1 polymer ?
#
loop_
_entity_poly.entity_id
_entity_poly.type
_entity_poly.pdbx_seq_one_letter_code
_entity_poly.pdbx_strand_id
1 'polypeptide(L)'
;MSLCVDIRKKLGDFRLETQFEAAEGVTGILGASGCGKSMTLRCIAGIVKPDEGYIELDGQVLFDSKKNINLRPQDRHVGLLFQNYALFPNMTVRQNLMTGLKAEKTGKKEAEIRIQEMLEKFELKGLEKHKPAELSGGQQQRVALARIFLSSPRVLMLDEPFSALDGYLRWNLEQELLETLKEFGGPTLFVSHSRDEVYRICDRVCVMDKGSSSPVIPVKQLFEAPESRAAALLSGCKNFARARVTKKGRVTVQDWGETLFYSGEHGPDTEDVRYVGVRSHYIGLMGEKEAAAQPENTFRCRIDRVIDDVFSTVLMVTPEHAENSQESRKNHFNRIRVEITKEHWREFCEREFADRENPQDTLWLHVNPADVMVLR
;
A
#
# COMPACT_ATOMS: atom_id res chain seq x y z
N MET A 1 -9.45 16.81 14.16
CA MET A 1 -9.64 17.29 12.77
C MET A 1 -10.07 16.11 11.89
N SER A 2 -10.96 16.33 10.89
CA SER A 2 -11.40 15.25 9.98
C SER A 2 -11.57 15.74 8.54
N LEU A 3 -11.23 14.88 7.58
CA LEU A 3 -11.47 15.07 6.16
C LEU A 3 -12.48 14.00 5.71
N CYS A 4 -13.64 14.42 5.24
CA CYS A 4 -14.66 13.55 4.66
C CYS A 4 -14.65 13.69 3.14
N VAL A 5 -14.60 12.56 2.42
CA VAL A 5 -14.55 12.51 0.95
C VAL A 5 -15.56 11.50 0.45
N ASP A 6 -16.48 11.94 -0.41
CA ASP A 6 -17.38 11.08 -1.20
C ASP A 6 -17.50 11.71 -2.60
N ILE A 7 -16.73 11.21 -3.55
CA ILE A 7 -16.62 11.81 -4.90
C ILE A 7 -16.72 10.79 -6.01
N ARG A 8 -17.27 11.25 -7.12
CA ARG A 8 -17.28 10.51 -8.40
C ARG A 8 -16.68 11.37 -9.49
N LYS A 9 -15.82 10.72 -10.32
CA LYS A 9 -15.20 11.37 -11.47
C LYS A 9 -15.06 10.40 -12.63
N LYS A 10 -15.55 10.78 -13.80
CA LYS A 10 -15.39 10.04 -15.06
C LYS A 10 -14.19 10.61 -15.84
N LEU A 11 -13.31 9.74 -16.31
CA LEU A 11 -12.11 10.06 -17.07
C LEU A 11 -11.99 9.11 -18.26
N GLY A 12 -12.66 9.44 -19.37
CA GLY A 12 -12.82 8.48 -20.47
C GLY A 12 -13.58 7.24 -20.02
N ASP A 13 -12.93 6.07 -20.14
CA ASP A 13 -13.50 4.79 -19.69
C ASP A 13 -13.26 4.50 -18.20
N PHE A 14 -12.37 5.25 -17.55
CA PHE A 14 -12.09 5.10 -16.12
C PHE A 14 -13.12 5.86 -15.27
N ARG A 15 -13.60 5.20 -14.20
CA ARG A 15 -14.50 5.79 -13.21
C ARG A 15 -13.84 5.77 -11.85
N LEU A 16 -13.74 6.93 -11.23
CA LEU A 16 -13.35 7.09 -9.84
C LEU A 16 -14.60 7.20 -8.97
N GLU A 17 -14.72 6.32 -7.99
CA GLU A 17 -15.75 6.32 -6.94
C GLU A 17 -15.05 6.13 -5.61
N THR A 18 -14.80 7.22 -4.92
CA THR A 18 -13.97 7.21 -3.71
C THR A 18 -14.76 7.77 -2.55
N GLN A 19 -14.90 6.97 -1.50
CA GLN A 19 -15.57 7.34 -0.26
C GLN A 19 -14.74 6.91 0.93
N PHE A 20 -14.30 7.87 1.75
CA PHE A 20 -13.59 7.60 3.01
C PHE A 20 -13.62 8.81 3.94
N GLU A 21 -13.31 8.55 5.20
CA GLU A 21 -13.05 9.57 6.21
C GLU A 21 -11.64 9.39 6.77
N ALA A 22 -10.87 10.48 6.82
CA ALA A 22 -9.55 10.53 7.41
C ALA A 22 -9.57 11.46 8.63
N ALA A 23 -9.28 10.91 9.81
CA ALA A 23 -9.11 11.64 11.06
C ALA A 23 -7.66 12.10 11.25
N GLU A 24 -7.33 12.66 12.41
CA GLU A 24 -5.94 12.94 12.82
C GLU A 24 -5.05 11.71 12.68
N GLY A 25 -3.76 11.94 12.42
CA GLY A 25 -2.80 10.91 12.10
C GLY A 25 -2.68 10.65 10.59
N VAL A 26 -2.01 9.56 10.24
CA VAL A 26 -1.66 9.24 8.85
C VAL A 26 -2.59 8.16 8.30
N THR A 27 -3.39 8.52 7.29
CA THR A 27 -4.22 7.58 6.54
C THR A 27 -3.56 7.26 5.20
N GLY A 28 -3.13 6.01 5.03
CA GLY A 28 -2.57 5.50 3.78
C GLY A 28 -3.64 5.28 2.71
N ILE A 29 -3.33 5.59 1.46
CA ILE A 29 -4.11 5.16 0.29
C ILE A 29 -3.22 4.22 -0.51
N LEU A 30 -3.48 2.91 -0.37
CA LEU A 30 -2.70 1.85 -0.99
C LEU A 30 -3.42 1.30 -2.21
N GLY A 31 -2.72 1.14 -3.33
CA GLY A 31 -3.31 0.57 -4.54
C GLY A 31 -2.32 0.49 -5.70
N ALA A 32 -2.65 -0.29 -6.70
CA ALA A 32 -1.85 -0.43 -7.92
C ALA A 32 -1.70 0.90 -8.68
N SER A 33 -0.70 1.00 -9.55
CA SER A 33 -0.57 2.15 -10.43
C SER A 33 -1.81 2.31 -11.31
N GLY A 34 -2.27 3.55 -11.48
CA GLY A 34 -3.46 3.85 -12.28
C GLY A 34 -4.82 3.60 -11.61
N CYS A 35 -4.89 3.12 -10.35
CA CYS A 35 -6.18 2.88 -9.67
C CYS A 35 -6.92 4.14 -9.20
N GLY A 36 -6.35 5.35 -9.34
CA GLY A 36 -7.03 6.62 -9.04
C GLY A 36 -6.50 7.40 -7.84
N LYS A 37 -5.45 6.95 -7.14
CA LYS A 37 -4.89 7.58 -5.92
C LYS A 37 -4.57 9.07 -6.09
N SER A 38 -3.70 9.39 -7.03
CA SER A 38 -3.30 10.79 -7.32
C SER A 38 -4.47 11.64 -7.81
N MET A 39 -5.44 11.03 -8.53
CA MET A 39 -6.64 11.73 -8.97
C MET A 39 -7.52 12.13 -7.77
N THR A 40 -7.68 11.25 -6.79
CA THR A 40 -8.37 11.55 -5.53
C THR A 40 -7.73 12.74 -4.84
N LEU A 41 -6.41 12.77 -4.67
CA LEU A 41 -5.71 13.91 -4.07
C LEU A 41 -5.92 15.21 -4.86
N ARG A 42 -5.86 15.16 -6.20
CA ARG A 42 -6.12 16.34 -7.05
C ARG A 42 -7.55 16.84 -6.93
N CYS A 43 -8.53 15.95 -6.75
CA CYS A 43 -9.93 16.33 -6.50
C CYS A 43 -10.07 17.02 -5.14
N ILE A 44 -9.44 16.50 -4.08
CA ILE A 44 -9.45 17.10 -2.74
C ILE A 44 -8.77 18.49 -2.78
N ALA A 45 -7.64 18.60 -3.46
CA ALA A 45 -6.93 19.88 -3.64
C ALA A 45 -7.68 20.91 -4.50
N GLY A 46 -8.73 20.51 -5.22
CA GLY A 46 -9.48 21.39 -6.12
C GLY A 46 -8.81 21.67 -7.46
N ILE A 47 -7.74 20.92 -7.78
CA ILE A 47 -7.06 20.99 -9.08
C ILE A 47 -7.92 20.36 -10.17
N VAL A 48 -8.63 19.29 -9.81
CA VAL A 48 -9.60 18.63 -10.66
C VAL A 48 -10.96 18.72 -9.98
N LYS A 49 -11.98 19.19 -10.70
CA LYS A 49 -13.35 19.23 -10.21
C LYS A 49 -13.96 17.82 -10.32
N PRO A 50 -14.46 17.22 -9.21
CA PRO A 50 -15.31 16.02 -9.28
C PRO A 50 -16.57 16.28 -10.11
N ASP A 51 -17.15 15.23 -10.68
CA ASP A 51 -18.44 15.37 -11.40
C ASP A 51 -19.58 15.40 -10.40
N GLU A 52 -19.52 14.56 -9.35
CA GLU A 52 -20.51 14.47 -8.29
C GLU A 52 -19.83 14.25 -6.94
N GLY A 53 -20.57 14.55 -5.86
CA GLY A 53 -20.18 14.18 -4.51
C GLY A 53 -19.95 15.37 -3.59
N TYR A 54 -19.18 15.11 -2.54
CA TYR A 54 -19.00 15.98 -1.40
C TYR A 54 -17.58 15.86 -0.83
N ILE A 55 -16.97 16.98 -0.46
CA ILE A 55 -15.69 17.04 0.26
C ILE A 55 -15.82 18.07 1.37
N GLU A 56 -15.49 17.65 2.60
CA GLU A 56 -15.52 18.51 3.78
C GLU A 56 -14.22 18.35 4.58
N LEU A 57 -13.68 19.44 5.08
CA LEU A 57 -12.55 19.49 5.99
C LEU A 57 -12.93 20.28 7.24
N ASP A 58 -13.00 19.62 8.40
CA ASP A 58 -13.34 20.20 9.70
C ASP A 58 -14.61 21.09 9.68
N GLY A 59 -15.72 20.60 9.09
CA GLY A 59 -16.97 21.34 8.97
C GLY A 59 -17.00 22.37 7.83
N GLN A 60 -15.87 22.61 7.16
CA GLN A 60 -15.83 23.48 5.99
C GLN A 60 -16.06 22.65 4.72
N VAL A 61 -17.15 22.94 4.00
CA VAL A 61 -17.46 22.31 2.71
C VAL A 61 -16.51 22.87 1.63
N LEU A 62 -15.65 21.99 1.07
CA LEU A 62 -14.72 22.33 0.00
C LEU A 62 -15.34 22.13 -1.38
N PHE A 63 -16.18 21.08 -1.49
CA PHE A 63 -16.92 20.74 -2.70
C PHE A 63 -18.28 20.13 -2.35
N ASP A 64 -19.33 20.55 -3.01
CA ASP A 64 -20.66 19.95 -2.94
C ASP A 64 -21.36 20.13 -4.30
N SER A 65 -21.53 19.03 -5.02
CA SER A 65 -22.17 19.07 -6.36
C SER A 65 -23.65 19.47 -6.30
N LYS A 66 -24.35 19.14 -5.20
CA LYS A 66 -25.80 19.47 -5.03
C LYS A 66 -26.02 20.95 -4.71
N LYS A 67 -25.12 21.54 -3.92
CA LYS A 67 -25.15 22.94 -3.53
C LYS A 67 -24.35 23.85 -4.47
N ASN A 68 -23.74 23.30 -5.51
CA ASN A 68 -22.85 24.00 -6.44
C ASN A 68 -21.70 24.74 -5.76
N ILE A 69 -21.15 24.15 -4.68
CA ILE A 69 -19.99 24.66 -3.97
C ILE A 69 -18.73 24.02 -4.57
N ASN A 70 -17.75 24.84 -4.94
CA ASN A 70 -16.43 24.39 -5.38
C ASN A 70 -15.39 25.45 -5.05
N LEU A 71 -14.77 25.34 -3.88
CA LEU A 71 -13.73 26.28 -3.47
C LEU A 71 -12.49 26.16 -4.37
N ARG A 72 -11.86 27.31 -4.66
CA ARG A 72 -10.59 27.34 -5.40
C ARG A 72 -9.48 26.65 -4.60
N PRO A 73 -8.46 26.07 -5.25
CA PRO A 73 -7.36 25.39 -4.56
C PRO A 73 -6.73 26.19 -3.40
N GLN A 74 -6.50 27.48 -3.61
CA GLN A 74 -5.90 28.37 -2.60
C GLN A 74 -6.78 28.61 -1.37
N ASP A 75 -8.10 28.41 -1.48
CA ASP A 75 -9.07 28.65 -0.42
C ASP A 75 -9.37 27.37 0.39
N ARG A 76 -8.78 26.22 0.01
CA ARG A 76 -9.01 24.92 0.65
C ARG A 76 -8.09 24.63 1.82
N HIS A 77 -7.00 25.39 1.99
CA HIS A 77 -5.97 25.16 3.01
C HIS A 77 -5.43 23.73 3.02
N VAL A 78 -5.18 23.17 1.83
CA VAL A 78 -4.68 21.82 1.62
C VAL A 78 -3.21 21.88 1.18
N GLY A 79 -2.33 21.16 1.88
CA GLY A 79 -0.94 20.99 1.48
C GLY A 79 -0.80 19.73 0.60
N LEU A 80 -0.38 19.87 -0.64
CA LEU A 80 -0.16 18.74 -1.56
C LEU A 80 1.30 18.66 -1.99
N LEU A 81 1.98 17.58 -1.61
CA LEU A 81 3.27 17.18 -2.17
C LEU A 81 3.04 16.29 -3.37
N PHE A 82 3.45 16.75 -4.54
CA PHE A 82 3.40 15.98 -5.79
C PHE A 82 4.60 15.03 -5.89
N GLN A 83 4.45 13.95 -6.63
CA GLN A 83 5.48 12.95 -6.90
C GLN A 83 6.79 13.56 -7.45
N ASN A 84 6.71 14.63 -8.24
CA ASN A 84 7.85 15.38 -8.80
C ASN A 84 8.19 16.65 -8.01
N TYR A 85 7.71 16.75 -6.75
CA TYR A 85 7.90 17.88 -5.83
C TYR A 85 7.34 19.23 -6.32
N ALA A 86 7.06 19.38 -7.60
CA ALA A 86 6.53 20.58 -8.27
C ALA A 86 7.22 21.89 -7.82
N LEU A 87 8.54 21.87 -7.70
CA LEU A 87 9.33 23.09 -7.46
C LEU A 87 9.37 23.95 -8.71
N PHE A 88 9.38 25.26 -8.52
CA PHE A 88 9.57 26.21 -9.61
C PHE A 88 11.04 26.19 -10.06
N PRO A 89 11.36 25.67 -11.25
CA PRO A 89 12.74 25.34 -11.64
C PRO A 89 13.64 26.56 -11.79
N ASN A 90 13.07 27.72 -12.13
CA ASN A 90 13.78 28.97 -12.33
C ASN A 90 13.90 29.83 -11.05
N MET A 91 13.30 29.39 -9.95
CA MET A 91 13.34 30.07 -8.65
C MET A 91 14.37 29.41 -7.75
N THR A 92 15.03 30.20 -6.91
CA THR A 92 15.90 29.70 -5.86
C THR A 92 15.08 29.01 -4.76
N VAL A 93 15.73 28.27 -3.83
CA VAL A 93 15.11 27.70 -2.63
C VAL A 93 14.29 28.76 -1.89
N ARG A 94 14.92 29.88 -1.55
CA ARG A 94 14.24 30.99 -0.87
C ARG A 94 13.02 31.50 -1.63
N GLN A 95 13.11 31.66 -2.95
CA GLN A 95 11.98 32.10 -3.78
C GLN A 95 10.87 31.06 -3.85
N ASN A 96 11.20 29.74 -3.89
CA ASN A 96 10.24 28.67 -3.78
C ASN A 96 9.49 28.73 -2.44
N LEU A 97 10.20 28.89 -1.31
CA LEU A 97 9.61 29.02 0.02
C LEU A 97 8.68 30.25 0.11
N MET A 98 9.09 31.40 -0.43
CA MET A 98 8.27 32.61 -0.46
C MET A 98 6.92 32.41 -1.15
N THR A 99 6.81 31.48 -2.10
CA THR A 99 5.51 31.19 -2.75
C THR A 99 4.48 30.57 -1.79
N GLY A 100 4.92 29.84 -0.76
CA GLY A 100 4.06 29.28 0.27
C GLY A 100 3.36 30.36 1.12
N LEU A 101 3.99 31.49 1.33
CA LEU A 101 3.45 32.61 2.13
C LEU A 101 2.52 33.55 1.34
N LYS A 102 2.46 33.44 0.01
CA LYS A 102 1.66 34.37 -0.82
C LYS A 102 0.15 34.26 -0.58
N ALA A 103 -0.34 33.15 -0.08
CA ALA A 103 -1.74 32.98 0.26
C ALA A 103 -2.16 33.77 1.52
N GLU A 104 -1.20 33.98 2.43
CA GLU A 104 -1.36 34.79 3.64
C GLU A 104 -0.79 36.17 3.34
N LYS A 105 -1.51 37.24 3.66
CA LYS A 105 -1.05 38.64 3.51
C LYS A 105 0.04 38.99 4.56
N THR A 106 1.08 38.16 4.64
CA THR A 106 2.15 38.23 5.64
C THR A 106 3.07 39.41 5.36
N GLY A 107 3.41 40.19 6.39
CA GLY A 107 4.34 41.31 6.28
C GLY A 107 5.78 40.85 5.93
N LYS A 108 6.56 41.66 5.21
CA LYS A 108 7.93 41.28 4.78
C LYS A 108 8.85 40.79 5.90
N LYS A 109 8.79 41.37 7.09
CA LYS A 109 9.63 40.98 8.23
C LYS A 109 9.21 39.62 8.79
N GLU A 110 7.92 39.40 8.94
CA GLU A 110 7.36 38.13 9.41
C GLU A 110 7.62 36.99 8.40
N ALA A 111 7.43 37.26 7.12
CA ALA A 111 7.76 36.32 6.05
C ALA A 111 9.22 35.86 6.11
N GLU A 112 10.13 36.79 6.38
CA GLU A 112 11.54 36.50 6.51
C GLU A 112 11.84 35.58 7.69
N ILE A 113 11.24 35.85 8.87
CA ILE A 113 11.40 35.02 10.06
C ILE A 113 10.89 33.61 9.80
N ARG A 114 9.68 33.48 9.28
CA ARG A 114 9.09 32.16 8.98
C ARG A 114 9.90 31.35 7.94
N ILE A 115 10.46 32.01 6.92
CA ILE A 115 11.36 31.37 5.95
C ILE A 115 12.62 30.87 6.64
N GLN A 116 13.24 31.70 7.52
CA GLN A 116 14.44 31.30 8.22
C GLN A 116 14.20 30.12 9.15
N GLU A 117 13.07 30.09 9.88
CA GLU A 117 12.63 28.94 10.68
C GLU A 117 12.48 27.67 9.85
N MET A 118 11.89 27.76 8.67
CA MET A 118 11.74 26.61 7.78
C MET A 118 13.08 26.14 7.18
N LEU A 119 13.99 27.06 6.85
CA LEU A 119 15.35 26.70 6.41
C LEU A 119 16.13 25.97 7.50
N GLU A 120 15.93 26.34 8.76
CA GLU A 120 16.52 25.65 9.90
C GLU A 120 15.88 24.28 10.12
N LYS A 121 14.55 24.25 10.23
CA LYS A 121 13.78 23.04 10.51
C LYS A 121 14.01 21.93 9.46
N PHE A 122 14.10 22.30 8.19
CA PHE A 122 14.31 21.35 7.09
C PHE A 122 15.79 21.20 6.66
N GLU A 123 16.73 21.68 7.46
CA GLU A 123 18.18 21.56 7.18
C GLU A 123 18.60 22.10 5.81
N LEU A 124 18.03 23.26 5.43
CA LEU A 124 18.25 23.91 4.12
C LEU A 124 19.16 25.13 4.22
N LYS A 125 19.77 25.41 5.41
CA LYS A 125 20.71 26.52 5.60
C LYS A 125 21.89 26.39 4.63
N GLY A 126 22.26 27.50 4.00
CA GLY A 126 23.34 27.58 3.02
C GLY A 126 22.89 27.24 1.59
N LEU A 127 21.64 26.73 1.40
CA LEU A 127 21.09 26.38 0.10
C LEU A 127 20.12 27.44 -0.47
N GLU A 128 19.92 28.55 0.22
CA GLU A 128 18.89 29.55 -0.06
C GLU A 128 18.93 30.12 -1.49
N LYS A 129 20.15 30.21 -2.05
CA LYS A 129 20.41 30.74 -3.40
C LYS A 129 20.43 29.69 -4.49
N HIS A 130 20.45 28.38 -4.14
CA HIS A 130 20.46 27.30 -5.11
C HIS A 130 19.11 27.16 -5.81
N LYS A 131 19.13 26.70 -7.05
CA LYS A 131 17.95 26.32 -7.82
C LYS A 131 17.68 24.82 -7.67
N PRO A 132 16.46 24.34 -7.94
CA PRO A 132 16.12 22.93 -7.84
C PRO A 132 17.07 21.97 -8.57
N ALA A 133 17.58 22.33 -9.72
CA ALA A 133 18.54 21.52 -10.50
C ALA A 133 19.90 21.32 -9.82
N GLU A 134 20.25 22.15 -8.82
CA GLU A 134 21.50 22.12 -8.07
C GLU A 134 21.35 21.32 -6.75
N LEU A 135 20.14 20.77 -6.46
CA LEU A 135 19.78 20.06 -5.25
C LEU A 135 19.67 18.57 -5.49
N SER A 136 20.05 17.78 -4.46
CA SER A 136 19.72 16.34 -4.45
C SER A 136 18.21 16.12 -4.36
N GLY A 137 17.73 14.91 -4.70
CA GLY A 137 16.30 14.57 -4.60
C GLY A 137 15.73 14.79 -3.20
N GLY A 138 16.46 14.41 -2.14
CA GLY A 138 16.06 14.64 -0.75
C GLY A 138 16.00 16.14 -0.39
N GLN A 139 16.96 16.93 -0.85
CA GLN A 139 16.92 18.40 -0.66
C GLN A 139 15.73 19.03 -1.38
N GLN A 140 15.41 18.58 -2.59
CA GLN A 140 14.21 19.04 -3.32
C GLN A 140 12.92 18.70 -2.56
N GLN A 141 12.83 17.50 -2.00
CA GLN A 141 11.69 17.09 -1.16
C GLN A 141 11.55 17.96 0.07
N ARG A 142 12.63 18.22 0.81
CA ARG A 142 12.65 19.11 1.98
C ARG A 142 12.22 20.53 1.61
N VAL A 143 12.68 21.09 0.50
CA VAL A 143 12.21 22.40 0.00
C VAL A 143 10.72 22.39 -0.29
N ALA A 144 10.20 21.34 -0.91
CA ALA A 144 8.77 21.22 -1.22
C ALA A 144 7.91 21.12 0.05
N LEU A 145 8.34 20.31 1.02
CA LEU A 145 7.67 20.21 2.33
C LEU A 145 7.70 21.56 3.07
N ALA A 146 8.87 22.21 3.20
CA ALA A 146 9.01 23.51 3.82
C ALA A 146 8.07 24.56 3.18
N ARG A 147 7.96 24.57 1.84
CA ARG A 147 7.02 25.43 1.11
C ARG A 147 5.56 25.15 1.48
N ILE A 148 5.19 23.86 1.61
CA ILE A 148 3.83 23.45 2.01
C ILE A 148 3.54 23.90 3.44
N PHE A 149 4.45 23.69 4.38
CA PHE A 149 4.28 24.11 5.79
C PHE A 149 4.14 25.62 5.95
N LEU A 150 4.81 26.40 5.12
CA LEU A 150 4.66 27.87 5.09
C LEU A 150 3.25 28.33 4.70
N SER A 151 2.45 27.50 4.03
CA SER A 151 1.05 27.81 3.72
C SER A 151 0.08 27.45 4.83
N SER A 152 0.56 27.02 6.01
CA SER A 152 -0.26 26.63 7.17
C SER A 152 -1.43 25.71 6.80
N PRO A 153 -1.15 24.53 6.21
CA PRO A 153 -2.20 23.65 5.73
C PRO A 153 -2.97 23.03 6.91
N ARG A 154 -4.26 22.75 6.72
CA ARG A 154 -5.11 22.03 7.70
C ARG A 154 -5.10 20.52 7.45
N VAL A 155 -4.75 20.09 6.25
CA VAL A 155 -4.56 18.69 5.85
C VAL A 155 -3.33 18.59 4.97
N LEU A 156 -2.51 17.56 5.19
CA LEU A 156 -1.34 17.27 4.38
C LEU A 156 -1.63 16.08 3.46
N MET A 157 -1.25 16.18 2.19
CA MET A 157 -1.40 15.10 1.22
C MET A 157 -0.07 14.85 0.52
N LEU A 158 0.39 13.61 0.55
CA LEU A 158 1.69 13.17 0.04
C LEU A 158 1.47 12.15 -1.09
N ASP A 159 1.78 12.53 -2.32
CA ASP A 159 1.62 11.68 -3.50
C ASP A 159 2.94 10.98 -3.86
N GLU A 160 3.10 9.73 -3.43
CA GLU A 160 4.29 8.88 -3.67
C GLU A 160 5.61 9.60 -3.32
N PRO A 161 5.79 10.11 -2.09
CA PRO A 161 6.89 11.03 -1.76
C PRO A 161 8.29 10.42 -1.96
N PHE A 162 8.43 9.11 -1.96
CA PHE A 162 9.73 8.42 -2.05
C PHE A 162 9.98 7.70 -3.38
N SER A 163 9.09 7.83 -4.36
CA SER A 163 9.16 7.05 -5.61
C SER A 163 10.40 7.33 -6.46
N ALA A 164 11.00 8.51 -6.34
CA ALA A 164 12.16 8.94 -7.11
C ALA A 164 13.52 8.71 -6.38
N LEU A 165 13.52 8.03 -5.23
CA LEU A 165 14.70 7.88 -4.37
C LEU A 165 15.25 6.45 -4.39
N ASP A 166 16.57 6.34 -4.26
CA ASP A 166 17.24 5.06 -4.02
C ASP A 166 16.95 4.52 -2.60
N GLY A 167 17.24 3.23 -2.36
CA GLY A 167 16.84 2.54 -1.15
C GLY A 167 17.43 3.10 0.14
N TYR A 168 18.68 3.55 0.13
CA TYR A 168 19.36 4.07 1.32
C TYR A 168 18.86 5.47 1.68
N LEU A 169 18.77 6.35 0.69
CA LEU A 169 18.27 7.70 0.88
C LEU A 169 16.79 7.69 1.30
N ARG A 170 16.01 6.76 0.75
CA ARG A 170 14.59 6.58 1.10
C ARG A 170 14.40 6.30 2.60
N TRP A 171 15.19 5.39 3.19
CA TRP A 171 15.08 5.05 4.60
C TRP A 171 15.28 6.27 5.51
N ASN A 172 16.33 7.07 5.25
CA ASN A 172 16.61 8.27 6.05
C ASN A 172 15.48 9.30 5.94
N LEU A 173 14.99 9.54 4.73
CA LEU A 173 13.90 10.48 4.48
C LEU A 173 12.54 9.99 5.03
N GLU A 174 12.31 8.67 5.11
CA GLU A 174 11.15 8.12 5.82
C GLU A 174 11.17 8.51 7.31
N GLN A 175 12.32 8.42 7.97
CA GLN A 175 12.45 8.79 9.40
C GLN A 175 12.21 10.29 9.60
N GLU A 176 12.83 11.14 8.78
CA GLU A 176 12.62 12.59 8.83
C GLU A 176 11.16 12.99 8.58
N LEU A 177 10.51 12.31 7.62
CA LEU A 177 9.10 12.55 7.34
C LEU A 177 8.23 12.15 8.53
N LEU A 178 8.48 11.00 9.17
CA LEU A 178 7.73 10.56 10.35
C LEU A 178 7.78 11.58 11.49
N GLU A 179 8.94 12.18 11.75
CA GLU A 179 9.08 13.25 12.75
C GLU A 179 8.26 14.48 12.35
N THR A 180 8.37 14.88 11.08
CA THR A 180 7.62 16.02 10.53
C THR A 180 6.11 15.82 10.64
N LEU A 181 5.61 14.59 10.37
CA LEU A 181 4.18 14.27 10.46
C LEU A 181 3.66 14.24 11.89
N LYS A 182 4.46 13.77 12.85
CA LYS A 182 4.13 13.82 14.28
C LYS A 182 3.97 15.27 14.77
N GLU A 183 4.86 16.17 14.35
CA GLU A 183 4.77 17.58 14.69
C GLU A 183 3.58 18.28 14.01
N PHE A 184 3.22 17.86 12.80
CA PHE A 184 2.07 18.43 12.11
C PHE A 184 0.76 18.16 12.85
N GLY A 185 0.55 16.96 13.38
CA GLY A 185 -0.58 16.56 14.23
C GLY A 185 -1.96 16.61 13.57
N GLY A 186 -2.07 17.08 12.33
CA GLY A 186 -3.32 17.12 11.57
C GLY A 186 -3.54 15.87 10.71
N PRO A 187 -4.70 15.78 10.03
CA PRO A 187 -4.98 14.68 9.11
C PRO A 187 -3.96 14.68 7.96
N THR A 188 -3.39 13.51 7.69
CA THR A 188 -2.45 13.30 6.59
C THR A 188 -2.92 12.17 5.70
N LEU A 189 -2.99 12.40 4.39
CA LEU A 189 -3.18 11.37 3.38
C LEU A 189 -1.81 11.01 2.78
N PHE A 190 -1.44 9.74 2.90
CA PHE A 190 -0.19 9.20 2.37
C PHE A 190 -0.47 8.21 1.24
N VAL A 191 -0.18 8.60 0.01
CA VAL A 191 -0.35 7.74 -1.17
C VAL A 191 0.94 7.00 -1.46
N SER A 192 0.87 5.68 -1.54
CA SER A 192 1.98 4.83 -1.95
C SER A 192 1.49 3.57 -2.67
N HIS A 193 2.38 2.98 -3.47
CA HIS A 193 2.25 1.62 -3.98
C HIS A 193 3.12 0.62 -3.19
N SER A 194 3.94 1.11 -2.25
CA SER A 194 4.78 0.31 -1.37
C SER A 194 4.03 -0.05 -0.09
N ARG A 195 3.75 -1.34 0.08
CA ARG A 195 3.14 -1.88 1.31
C ARG A 195 3.98 -1.61 2.55
N ASP A 196 5.32 -1.67 2.39
CA ASP A 196 6.25 -1.53 3.50
C ASP A 196 6.28 -0.08 4.01
N GLU A 197 6.18 0.91 3.12
CA GLU A 197 6.00 2.32 3.48
C GLU A 197 4.68 2.54 4.24
N VAL A 198 3.57 2.01 3.69
CA VAL A 198 2.25 2.13 4.34
C VAL A 198 2.25 1.49 5.72
N TYR A 199 2.88 0.31 5.87
CA TYR A 199 2.96 -0.36 7.17
C TYR A 199 3.76 0.43 8.22
N ARG A 200 4.86 1.10 7.81
CA ARG A 200 5.72 1.85 8.72
C ARG A 200 5.21 3.25 9.06
N ILE A 201 4.53 3.90 8.11
CA ILE A 201 4.20 5.33 8.21
C ILE A 201 2.75 5.56 8.61
N CYS A 202 1.81 4.68 8.19
CA CYS A 202 0.39 4.94 8.34
C CYS A 202 -0.20 4.27 9.59
N ASP A 203 -1.13 4.97 10.24
CA ASP A 203 -1.94 4.42 11.33
C ASP A 203 -3.11 3.60 10.79
N ARG A 204 -3.70 4.09 9.69
CA ARG A 204 -4.87 3.52 9.03
C ARG A 204 -4.65 3.47 7.53
N VAL A 205 -5.44 2.66 6.84
CA VAL A 205 -5.30 2.49 5.39
C VAL A 205 -6.64 2.30 4.71
N CYS A 206 -6.77 2.89 3.54
CA CYS A 206 -7.80 2.67 2.55
C CYS A 206 -7.17 1.98 1.34
N VAL A 207 -7.74 0.87 0.89
CA VAL A 207 -7.31 0.18 -0.33
C VAL A 207 -8.08 0.75 -1.52
N MET A 208 -7.35 1.14 -2.57
CA MET A 208 -7.97 1.53 -3.85
C MET A 208 -7.75 0.45 -4.91
N ASP A 209 -8.84 -0.01 -5.50
CA ASP A 209 -8.82 -0.93 -6.64
C ASP A 209 -9.78 -0.44 -7.74
N LYS A 210 -9.27 -0.34 -8.98
CA LYS A 210 -10.05 0.02 -10.19
C LYS A 210 -10.98 1.23 -10.03
N GLY A 211 -10.51 2.24 -9.31
CA GLY A 211 -11.26 3.49 -9.09
C GLY A 211 -12.13 3.51 -7.84
N SER A 212 -12.31 2.39 -7.17
CA SER A 212 -13.12 2.29 -5.95
C SER A 212 -12.24 2.24 -4.70
N SER A 213 -12.72 2.83 -3.61
CA SER A 213 -12.05 2.79 -2.31
C SER A 213 -12.72 1.80 -1.36
N SER A 214 -11.92 1.10 -0.55
CA SER A 214 -12.42 0.32 0.59
C SER A 214 -12.73 1.25 1.79
N PRO A 215 -13.45 0.76 2.81
CA PRO A 215 -13.45 1.42 4.11
C PRO A 215 -12.02 1.61 4.65
N VAL A 216 -11.84 2.65 5.49
CA VAL A 216 -10.57 2.89 6.19
C VAL A 216 -10.49 1.96 7.39
N ILE A 217 -9.43 1.16 7.45
CA ILE A 217 -9.17 0.19 8.52
C ILE A 217 -7.80 0.47 9.18
N PRO A 218 -7.54 0.00 10.40
CA PRO A 218 -6.19 0.00 10.97
C PRO A 218 -5.20 -0.70 10.05
N VAL A 219 -3.99 -0.14 9.89
CA VAL A 219 -2.99 -0.71 8.98
C VAL A 219 -2.67 -2.17 9.33
N LYS A 220 -2.56 -2.51 10.60
CA LYS A 220 -2.31 -3.89 11.05
C LYS A 220 -3.36 -4.87 10.55
N GLN A 221 -4.64 -4.49 10.59
CA GLN A 221 -5.74 -5.34 10.11
C GLN A 221 -5.59 -5.69 8.62
N LEU A 222 -5.13 -4.74 7.78
CA LEU A 222 -4.87 -5.02 6.36
C LEU A 222 -3.85 -6.15 6.18
N PHE A 223 -2.83 -6.21 7.05
CA PHE A 223 -1.75 -7.20 6.93
C PHE A 223 -2.08 -8.52 7.63
N GLU A 224 -2.83 -8.51 8.71
CA GLU A 224 -3.18 -9.68 9.50
C GLU A 224 -4.43 -10.39 8.97
N ALA A 225 -5.48 -9.64 8.64
CA ALA A 225 -6.78 -10.18 8.26
C ALA A 225 -7.42 -9.40 7.08
N PRO A 226 -6.84 -9.43 5.86
CA PRO A 226 -7.44 -8.79 4.70
C PRO A 226 -8.75 -9.50 4.33
N GLU A 227 -9.81 -8.73 4.03
CA GLU A 227 -11.13 -9.28 3.70
C GLU A 227 -11.34 -9.50 2.19
N SER A 228 -10.54 -8.85 1.33
CA SER A 228 -10.66 -8.95 -0.11
C SER A 228 -9.37 -9.41 -0.77
N ARG A 229 -9.52 -10.03 -1.96
CA ARG A 229 -8.35 -10.42 -2.76
C ARG A 229 -7.44 -9.24 -3.09
N ALA A 230 -8.00 -8.05 -3.39
CA ALA A 230 -7.21 -6.86 -3.66
C ALA A 230 -6.39 -6.44 -2.42
N ALA A 231 -7.00 -6.43 -1.24
CA ALA A 231 -6.34 -6.14 0.02
C ALA A 231 -5.22 -7.15 0.33
N ALA A 232 -5.50 -8.45 0.18
CA ALA A 232 -4.52 -9.49 0.39
C ALA A 232 -3.34 -9.40 -0.59
N LEU A 233 -3.59 -9.13 -1.87
CA LEU A 233 -2.54 -8.94 -2.88
C LEU A 233 -1.64 -7.75 -2.54
N LEU A 234 -2.24 -6.62 -2.19
CA LEU A 234 -1.51 -5.39 -1.84
C LEU A 234 -0.73 -5.53 -0.53
N SER A 235 -1.26 -6.31 0.44
CA SER A 235 -0.52 -6.63 1.67
C SER A 235 0.53 -7.73 1.50
N GLY A 236 0.74 -8.24 0.27
CA GLY A 236 1.85 -9.13 -0.09
C GLY A 236 1.53 -10.62 -0.19
N CYS A 237 0.28 -11.03 -0.13
CA CYS A 237 -0.10 -12.39 -0.47
C CYS A 237 0.21 -12.66 -1.95
N LYS A 238 0.76 -13.84 -2.25
CA LYS A 238 1.16 -14.25 -3.60
C LYS A 238 0.39 -15.47 -4.10
N ASN A 239 -0.16 -16.27 -3.19
CA ASN A 239 -0.90 -17.48 -3.54
C ASN A 239 -2.38 -17.20 -3.39
N PHE A 240 -3.11 -17.38 -4.48
CA PHE A 240 -4.56 -17.28 -4.54
C PHE A 240 -5.14 -18.44 -5.30
N ALA A 241 -6.29 -18.93 -4.86
CA ALA A 241 -7.07 -19.92 -5.58
C ALA A 241 -8.56 -19.65 -5.40
N ARG A 242 -9.38 -20.05 -6.36
CA ARG A 242 -10.84 -19.99 -6.23
C ARG A 242 -11.28 -20.98 -5.15
N ALA A 243 -12.19 -20.52 -4.30
CA ALA A 243 -12.61 -21.32 -3.16
C ALA A 243 -14.08 -21.11 -2.82
N ARG A 244 -14.64 -22.08 -2.10
CA ARG A 244 -15.97 -22.00 -1.50
C ARG A 244 -15.94 -22.56 -0.09
N VAL A 245 -16.54 -21.85 0.85
CA VAL A 245 -16.74 -22.37 2.18
C VAL A 245 -17.83 -23.45 2.13
N THR A 246 -17.48 -24.65 2.53
CA THR A 246 -18.42 -25.79 2.59
C THR A 246 -19.06 -25.91 3.95
N LYS A 247 -18.34 -25.54 5.01
CA LYS A 247 -18.78 -25.51 6.39
C LYS A 247 -17.90 -24.48 7.13
N LYS A 248 -18.42 -23.85 8.18
CA LYS A 248 -17.62 -22.95 9.02
C LYS A 248 -16.32 -23.64 9.46
N GLY A 249 -15.19 -23.01 9.25
CA GLY A 249 -13.87 -23.58 9.51
C GLY A 249 -13.32 -24.49 8.41
N ARG A 250 -14.04 -24.72 7.28
CA ARG A 250 -13.59 -25.59 6.19
C ARG A 250 -13.89 -24.97 4.83
N VAL A 251 -12.89 -24.90 3.96
CA VAL A 251 -12.96 -24.30 2.64
C VAL A 251 -12.43 -25.26 1.58
N THR A 252 -13.21 -25.49 0.52
CA THR A 252 -12.75 -26.24 -0.65
C THR A 252 -12.06 -25.29 -1.62
N VAL A 253 -10.79 -25.56 -1.92
CA VAL A 253 -9.91 -24.80 -2.80
C VAL A 253 -9.90 -25.45 -4.18
N GLN A 254 -10.71 -24.94 -5.09
CA GLN A 254 -10.99 -25.57 -6.39
C GLN A 254 -9.74 -25.73 -7.24
N ASP A 255 -8.96 -24.68 -7.38
CA ASP A 255 -7.78 -24.67 -8.25
C ASP A 255 -6.63 -25.56 -7.73
N TRP A 256 -6.62 -25.88 -6.42
CA TRP A 256 -5.63 -26.79 -5.82
C TRP A 256 -6.15 -28.22 -5.71
N GLY A 257 -7.47 -28.43 -5.86
CA GLY A 257 -8.11 -29.73 -5.64
C GLY A 257 -8.13 -30.18 -4.19
N GLU A 258 -7.97 -29.24 -3.24
CA GLU A 258 -7.78 -29.53 -1.84
C GLU A 258 -8.90 -28.94 -0.97
N THR A 259 -9.03 -29.47 0.24
CA THR A 259 -9.91 -28.90 1.26
C THR A 259 -9.08 -28.51 2.45
N LEU A 260 -9.12 -27.20 2.79
CA LEU A 260 -8.35 -26.65 3.89
C LEU A 260 -9.26 -26.28 5.06
N PHE A 261 -8.71 -26.41 6.26
CA PHE A 261 -9.27 -25.83 7.47
C PHE A 261 -8.75 -24.42 7.65
N TYR A 262 -9.57 -23.52 8.20
CA TYR A 262 -9.20 -22.16 8.56
C TYR A 262 -9.76 -21.81 9.94
N SER A 263 -9.11 -20.89 10.67
CA SER A 263 -9.50 -20.56 12.07
C SER A 263 -10.91 -19.96 12.18
N GLY A 264 -11.40 -19.32 11.14
CA GLY A 264 -12.78 -18.81 11.07
C GLY A 264 -13.07 -17.57 11.92
N GLU A 265 -12.07 -17.00 12.60
CA GLU A 265 -12.27 -15.85 13.49
C GLU A 265 -12.39 -14.52 12.75
N HIS A 266 -11.77 -14.41 11.58
CA HIS A 266 -11.78 -13.20 10.74
C HIS A 266 -12.01 -13.54 9.26
N GLY A 267 -12.86 -12.80 8.61
CA GLY A 267 -13.13 -12.97 7.18
C GLY A 267 -14.54 -12.53 6.78
N PRO A 268 -14.82 -12.48 5.49
CA PRO A 268 -16.15 -12.19 4.96
C PRO A 268 -17.17 -13.27 5.35
N ASP A 269 -18.46 -12.95 5.24
CA ASP A 269 -19.53 -13.94 5.37
C ASP A 269 -19.28 -15.13 4.43
N THR A 270 -19.58 -16.35 4.91
CA THR A 270 -19.23 -17.59 4.21
C THR A 270 -19.79 -17.68 2.79
N GLU A 271 -20.93 -17.04 2.51
CA GLU A 271 -21.56 -16.97 1.20
C GLU A 271 -20.84 -16.04 0.22
N ASP A 272 -20.07 -15.07 0.74
CA ASP A 272 -19.33 -14.10 -0.04
C ASP A 272 -17.91 -14.55 -0.40
N VAL A 273 -17.43 -15.65 0.18
CA VAL A 273 -16.09 -16.18 -0.09
C VAL A 273 -15.98 -16.65 -1.54
N ARG A 274 -15.00 -16.15 -2.25
CA ARG A 274 -14.67 -16.50 -3.64
C ARG A 274 -13.24 -17.01 -3.80
N TYR A 275 -12.36 -16.64 -2.89
CA TYR A 275 -10.93 -16.97 -2.96
C TYR A 275 -10.39 -17.43 -1.61
N VAL A 276 -9.33 -18.23 -1.68
CA VAL A 276 -8.39 -18.45 -0.58
C VAL A 276 -7.09 -17.76 -0.93
N GLY A 277 -6.44 -17.19 0.08
CA GLY A 277 -5.09 -16.65 0.01
C GLY A 277 -4.18 -17.27 1.06
N VAL A 278 -2.91 -17.55 0.70
CA VAL A 278 -1.88 -18.00 1.63
C VAL A 278 -0.57 -17.28 1.33
N ARG A 279 0.08 -16.73 2.36
CA ARG A 279 1.37 -16.05 2.17
C ARG A 279 2.47 -17.06 1.93
N SER A 280 3.40 -16.75 1.00
CA SER A 280 4.44 -17.68 0.56
C SER A 280 5.36 -18.17 1.69
N HIS A 281 5.61 -17.35 2.69
CA HIS A 281 6.48 -17.65 3.83
C HIS A 281 5.77 -18.34 5.01
N TYR A 282 4.45 -18.52 4.94
CA TYR A 282 3.66 -19.28 5.93
C TYR A 282 3.43 -20.73 5.51
N ILE A 283 3.92 -21.11 4.34
CA ILE A 283 3.80 -22.48 3.84
C ILE A 283 5.04 -23.26 4.28
N GLY A 284 4.83 -24.31 5.08
CA GLY A 284 5.87 -25.21 5.53
C GLY A 284 6.14 -26.35 4.54
N LEU A 285 7.39 -26.81 4.52
CA LEU A 285 7.78 -28.05 3.83
C LEU A 285 7.77 -29.21 4.84
N MET A 286 7.22 -30.34 4.43
CA MET A 286 7.18 -31.55 5.24
C MET A 286 7.75 -32.74 4.50
N GLY A 287 8.41 -33.64 5.23
CA GLY A 287 8.75 -34.96 4.76
C GLY A 287 7.53 -35.90 4.80
N GLU A 288 7.63 -37.07 4.14
CA GLU A 288 6.54 -38.02 4.06
C GLU A 288 6.06 -38.52 5.42
N LYS A 289 6.97 -38.73 6.37
CA LYS A 289 6.64 -39.17 7.74
C LYS A 289 5.93 -38.08 8.54
N GLU A 290 6.37 -36.84 8.39
CA GLU A 290 5.79 -35.67 9.05
C GLU A 290 4.38 -35.42 8.50
N ALA A 291 4.20 -35.52 7.18
CA ALA A 291 2.91 -35.36 6.50
C ALA A 291 1.88 -36.42 6.94
N ALA A 292 2.33 -37.68 7.13
CA ALA A 292 1.46 -38.75 7.64
C ALA A 292 1.04 -38.53 9.10
N ALA A 293 1.86 -37.89 9.91
CA ALA A 293 1.56 -37.59 11.30
C ALA A 293 0.63 -36.35 11.44
N GLN A 294 0.66 -35.43 10.48
CA GLN A 294 -0.15 -34.20 10.48
C GLN A 294 -0.88 -34.01 9.13
N PRO A 295 -1.96 -34.77 8.88
CA PRO A 295 -2.64 -34.77 7.57
C PRO A 295 -3.50 -33.54 7.33
N GLU A 296 -3.88 -32.78 8.39
CA GLU A 296 -4.71 -31.58 8.25
C GLU A 296 -3.95 -30.47 7.52
N ASN A 297 -4.55 -29.88 6.49
CA ASN A 297 -3.94 -28.86 5.63
C ASN A 297 -2.58 -29.26 5.04
N THR A 298 -2.35 -30.57 4.89
CA THR A 298 -1.13 -31.12 4.33
C THR A 298 -1.44 -31.84 3.02
N PHE A 299 -0.75 -31.47 1.94
CA PHE A 299 -1.02 -31.99 0.61
C PHE A 299 0.26 -32.10 -0.22
N ARG A 300 0.26 -33.04 -1.13
CA ARG A 300 1.41 -33.34 -1.98
C ARG A 300 1.46 -32.46 -3.19
N CYS A 301 2.66 -31.97 -3.54
CA CYS A 301 2.88 -31.09 -4.66
C CYS A 301 4.06 -31.55 -5.50
N ARG A 302 3.97 -31.31 -6.82
CA ARG A 302 5.11 -31.46 -7.72
C ARG A 302 5.90 -30.16 -7.77
N ILE A 303 7.23 -30.24 -7.73
CA ILE A 303 8.13 -29.11 -7.91
C ILE A 303 8.21 -28.77 -9.39
N ASP A 304 7.73 -27.58 -9.79
CA ASP A 304 7.84 -27.11 -11.17
C ASP A 304 9.16 -26.36 -11.39
N ARG A 305 9.61 -25.61 -10.37
CA ARG A 305 10.82 -24.79 -10.46
C ARG A 305 11.36 -24.41 -9.07
N VAL A 306 12.67 -24.42 -8.94
CA VAL A 306 13.42 -23.85 -7.81
C VAL A 306 14.14 -22.59 -8.29
N ILE A 307 13.96 -21.47 -7.58
CA ILE A 307 14.56 -20.18 -7.90
C ILE A 307 15.40 -19.75 -6.72
N ASP A 308 16.69 -19.57 -6.96
CA ASP A 308 17.62 -19.04 -5.95
C ASP A 308 17.56 -17.52 -5.98
N ASP A 309 17.17 -16.90 -4.87
CA ASP A 309 17.12 -15.45 -4.67
C ASP A 309 18.24 -15.03 -3.70
N VAL A 310 18.46 -13.74 -3.48
CA VAL A 310 19.57 -13.23 -2.67
C VAL A 310 19.58 -13.83 -1.26
N PHE A 311 18.44 -13.83 -0.58
CA PHE A 311 18.29 -14.25 0.82
C PHE A 311 17.36 -15.45 1.02
N SER A 312 16.65 -15.87 0.01
CA SER A 312 15.66 -16.94 0.08
C SER A 312 15.77 -17.90 -1.10
N THR A 313 15.14 -19.06 -0.96
CA THR A 313 14.83 -19.97 -2.07
C THR A 313 13.33 -19.93 -2.30
N VAL A 314 12.94 -19.76 -3.54
CA VAL A 314 11.54 -19.74 -3.95
C VAL A 314 11.23 -21.01 -4.73
N LEU A 315 10.28 -21.79 -4.22
CA LEU A 315 9.75 -22.95 -4.92
C LEU A 315 8.46 -22.57 -5.63
N MET A 316 8.35 -22.93 -6.89
CA MET A 316 7.09 -22.93 -7.62
C MET A 316 6.62 -24.37 -7.71
N VAL A 317 5.44 -24.65 -7.15
CA VAL A 317 4.93 -26.01 -7.06
C VAL A 317 3.48 -26.08 -7.52
N THR A 318 3.06 -27.26 -7.98
CA THR A 318 1.69 -27.54 -8.38
C THR A 318 1.15 -28.69 -7.52
N PRO A 319 0.02 -28.52 -6.80
CA PRO A 319 -0.64 -29.61 -6.08
C PRO A 319 -1.01 -30.78 -7.01
N GLU A 320 -0.90 -32.01 -6.53
CA GLU A 320 -1.18 -33.20 -7.36
C GLU A 320 -2.62 -33.25 -7.91
N HIS A 321 -3.58 -32.73 -7.12
CA HIS A 321 -5.00 -32.69 -7.50
C HIS A 321 -5.42 -31.35 -8.13
N ALA A 322 -4.44 -30.50 -8.53
CA ALA A 322 -4.72 -29.18 -9.06
C ALA A 322 -5.57 -29.19 -10.34
N GLU A 323 -6.56 -28.32 -10.39
CA GLU A 323 -7.39 -28.11 -11.57
C GLU A 323 -6.58 -27.48 -12.71
N ASN A 324 -6.65 -28.08 -13.89
CA ASN A 324 -5.95 -27.62 -15.09
C ASN A 324 -6.86 -26.86 -16.07
N SER A 325 -7.86 -26.13 -15.56
CA SER A 325 -8.72 -25.28 -16.40
C SER A 325 -7.94 -24.15 -17.06
N GLN A 326 -8.43 -23.68 -18.20
CA GLN A 326 -7.79 -22.56 -18.92
C GLN A 326 -7.72 -21.29 -18.08
N GLU A 327 -8.75 -21.02 -17.27
CA GLU A 327 -8.82 -19.88 -16.36
C GLU A 327 -7.81 -19.99 -15.22
N SER A 328 -7.69 -21.18 -14.60
CA SER A 328 -6.72 -21.44 -13.54
C SER A 328 -5.28 -21.24 -14.01
N ARG A 329 -4.96 -21.74 -15.22
CA ARG A 329 -3.64 -21.55 -15.84
C ARG A 329 -3.34 -20.08 -16.16
N LYS A 330 -4.31 -19.35 -16.73
CA LYS A 330 -4.15 -17.93 -17.09
C LYS A 330 -3.86 -17.05 -15.89
N ASN A 331 -4.49 -17.35 -14.75
CA ASN A 331 -4.34 -16.58 -13.51
C ASN A 331 -3.27 -17.18 -12.57
N HIS A 332 -2.62 -18.28 -12.95
CA HIS A 332 -1.66 -19.02 -12.12
C HIS A 332 -2.24 -19.51 -10.78
N PHE A 333 -3.55 -19.70 -10.67
CA PHE A 333 -4.23 -20.15 -9.46
C PHE A 333 -3.94 -21.60 -9.08
N ASN A 334 -3.52 -22.42 -10.04
CA ASN A 334 -3.12 -23.80 -9.84
C ASN A 334 -1.67 -23.98 -9.40
N ARG A 335 -0.93 -22.89 -9.14
CA ARG A 335 0.45 -22.92 -8.68
C ARG A 335 0.58 -22.25 -7.32
N ILE A 336 1.48 -22.78 -6.53
CA ILE A 336 1.80 -22.25 -5.22
C ILE A 336 3.26 -21.80 -5.22
N ARG A 337 3.50 -20.59 -4.74
CA ARG A 337 4.81 -20.06 -4.46
C ARG A 337 5.13 -20.25 -2.98
N VAL A 338 6.18 -20.98 -2.67
CA VAL A 338 6.72 -21.14 -1.34
C VAL A 338 8.01 -20.37 -1.24
N GLU A 339 8.23 -19.62 -0.16
CA GLU A 339 9.43 -18.82 0.05
C GLU A 339 10.03 -19.16 1.41
N ILE A 340 11.24 -19.73 1.40
CA ILE A 340 11.95 -20.23 2.58
C ILE A 340 13.38 -19.71 2.59
N THR A 341 14.06 -19.78 3.73
CA THR A 341 15.49 -19.46 3.82
C THR A 341 16.32 -20.48 3.04
N LYS A 342 17.48 -20.05 2.51
CA LYS A 342 18.42 -20.95 1.82
C LYS A 342 18.90 -22.08 2.72
N GLU A 343 19.07 -21.79 4.01
CA GLU A 343 19.48 -22.76 5.02
C GLU A 343 18.42 -23.86 5.18
N HIS A 344 17.16 -23.46 5.40
CA HIS A 344 16.04 -24.41 5.53
C HIS A 344 15.88 -25.29 4.27
N TRP A 345 16.03 -24.71 3.07
CA TRP A 345 15.97 -25.50 1.83
C TRP A 345 17.10 -26.53 1.75
N ARG A 346 18.32 -26.14 2.13
CA ARG A 346 19.46 -27.06 2.15
C ARG A 346 19.24 -28.21 3.13
N GLU A 347 18.88 -27.90 4.37
CA GLU A 347 18.58 -28.92 5.41
C GLU A 347 17.46 -29.87 4.97
N PHE A 348 16.39 -29.32 4.35
CA PHE A 348 15.30 -30.12 3.81
C PHE A 348 15.79 -31.07 2.73
N CYS A 349 16.60 -30.62 1.78
CA CYS A 349 17.16 -31.46 0.71
C CYS A 349 18.08 -32.57 1.27
N GLU A 350 18.94 -32.23 2.23
CA GLU A 350 19.82 -33.20 2.88
C GLU A 350 19.04 -34.28 3.62
N ARG A 351 17.95 -33.93 4.28
CA ARG A 351 17.11 -34.88 5.01
C ARG A 351 16.23 -35.76 4.11
N GLU A 352 15.57 -35.17 3.10
CA GLU A 352 14.53 -35.85 2.32
C GLU A 352 15.02 -36.41 0.99
N PHE A 353 16.12 -35.88 0.43
CA PHE A 353 16.60 -36.22 -0.92
C PHE A 353 18.00 -36.85 -0.93
N ALA A 354 18.71 -36.97 0.21
CA ALA A 354 20.09 -37.42 0.29
C ALA A 354 20.34 -38.83 -0.28
N ASP A 355 19.35 -39.72 -0.21
CA ASP A 355 19.47 -41.12 -0.64
C ASP A 355 18.94 -41.39 -2.06
N ARG A 356 18.66 -40.36 -2.86
CA ARG A 356 17.99 -40.49 -4.17
C ARG A 356 18.89 -39.98 -5.28
N GLU A 357 19.17 -40.82 -6.27
CA GLU A 357 19.94 -40.49 -7.48
C GLU A 357 19.33 -39.34 -8.31
N ASN A 358 18.03 -39.08 -8.12
CA ASN A 358 17.33 -37.87 -8.65
C ASN A 358 16.54 -37.21 -7.53
N PRO A 359 16.64 -35.87 -7.37
CA PRO A 359 15.74 -35.15 -6.46
C PRO A 359 14.31 -35.47 -6.87
N GLN A 360 13.50 -35.92 -5.90
CA GLN A 360 12.07 -36.16 -6.22
C GLN A 360 11.46 -34.85 -6.70
N ASP A 361 10.75 -34.92 -7.82
CA ASP A 361 9.94 -33.81 -8.33
C ASP A 361 8.74 -33.49 -7.43
N THR A 362 8.65 -34.09 -6.23
CA THR A 362 7.49 -33.94 -5.32
C THR A 362 7.92 -33.73 -3.87
N LEU A 363 7.11 -32.94 -3.16
CA LEU A 363 7.24 -32.66 -1.73
C LEU A 363 5.86 -32.51 -1.10
N TRP A 364 5.79 -32.48 0.25
CA TRP A 364 4.57 -32.17 0.98
C TRP A 364 4.62 -30.73 1.47
N LEU A 365 3.48 -30.02 1.31
CA LEU A 365 3.25 -28.70 1.88
C LEU A 365 2.28 -28.78 3.04
N HIS A 366 2.51 -27.95 4.03
CA HIS A 366 1.58 -27.75 5.14
C HIS A 366 1.25 -26.26 5.29
N VAL A 367 0.00 -25.97 5.59
CA VAL A 367 -0.49 -24.61 5.86
C VAL A 367 -1.24 -24.62 7.19
N ASN A 368 -0.76 -23.80 8.15
CA ASN A 368 -1.46 -23.67 9.42
C ASN A 368 -2.88 -23.11 9.17
N PRO A 369 -3.95 -23.66 9.80
CA PRO A 369 -5.31 -23.12 9.69
C PRO A 369 -5.44 -21.61 9.98
N ALA A 370 -4.59 -21.05 10.86
CA ALA A 370 -4.56 -19.63 11.15
C ALA A 370 -4.03 -18.76 9.98
N ASP A 371 -3.26 -19.35 9.07
CA ASP A 371 -2.63 -18.67 7.94
C ASP A 371 -3.44 -18.75 6.64
N VAL A 372 -4.57 -19.46 6.69
CA VAL A 372 -5.51 -19.57 5.56
C VAL A 372 -6.48 -18.41 5.59
N MET A 373 -6.32 -17.47 4.65
CA MET A 373 -7.20 -16.31 4.47
C MET A 373 -8.37 -16.68 3.55
N VAL A 374 -9.60 -16.41 3.99
CA VAL A 374 -10.81 -16.51 3.16
C VAL A 374 -11.21 -15.11 2.67
N LEU A 375 -11.42 -14.94 1.37
CA LEU A 375 -11.46 -13.63 0.71
C LEU A 375 -12.67 -13.52 -0.25
N ARG A 376 -13.18 -12.26 -0.37
CA ARG A 376 -14.16 -11.87 -1.41
C ARG A 376 -13.54 -11.70 -2.77
#